data_01e0817e55015a66f3659987b1e1f9dd
#
_entry.id   01e0817e55015a66f3659987b1e1f9dd
#
_cell.length_a   1.000
_cell.length_b   1.000
_cell.length_c   1.000
_cell.angle_alpha   90.00
_cell.angle_beta   90.00
_cell.angle_gamma   90.00
#
_symmetry.space_group_name_H-M   'P 1'
#
loop_
_entity.id
_entity.type
_entity.pdbx_description
1 polymer ?
#
loop_
_entity_poly.entity_id
_entity_poly.type
_entity_poly.pdbx_seq_one_letter_code
_entity_poly.pdbx_strand_id
1 'polypeptide(L)'
;MGLKVRLDWYDKRTELGEGKEMPYFLITGFYPDDRNDDSLQFEMDIKNAEQNEMLAQITEGKTFGEVGPGELEITNAQLREIGRVLGVEFPVGLEYYIGSCIDA
;
A
#
# COMPACT_ATOMS: atom_id res chain seq x y z
N MET A 1 -9.88 2.72 -17.06
CA MET A 1 -9.51 2.25 -15.80
C MET A 1 -8.48 1.16 -15.87
N GLY A 2 -7.36 1.39 -15.36
CA GLY A 2 -6.28 0.42 -15.46
C GLY A 2 -6.39 -0.66 -14.41
N LEU A 3 -5.58 -1.67 -14.54
CA LEU A 3 -5.45 -2.69 -13.55
C LEU A 3 -4.38 -2.25 -12.57
N LYS A 4 -4.50 -2.71 -11.33
CA LYS A 4 -3.47 -2.45 -10.34
C LYS A 4 -2.45 -3.58 -10.45
N VAL A 5 -1.20 -3.20 -10.53
CA VAL A 5 -0.12 -4.17 -10.69
C VAL A 5 0.86 -3.99 -9.55
N ARG A 6 1.15 -5.09 -8.84
CA ARG A 6 2.10 -5.02 -7.75
C ARG A 6 3.49 -4.91 -8.30
N LEU A 7 4.28 -4.03 -7.72
CA LEU A 7 5.62 -3.79 -8.22
C LEU A 7 6.54 -4.99 -8.06
N ASP A 8 6.25 -5.89 -7.12
CA ASP A 8 7.07 -7.08 -6.97
C ASP A 8 6.93 -8.03 -8.16
N TRP A 9 5.90 -7.84 -8.99
CA TRP A 9 5.73 -8.63 -10.20
C TRP A 9 6.13 -7.84 -11.44
N TYR A 10 6.41 -6.57 -11.29
CA TYR A 10 6.65 -5.68 -12.40
C TYR A 10 8.13 -5.69 -12.77
N ASP A 11 8.41 -5.79 -14.05
CA ASP A 11 9.78 -5.73 -14.52
C ASP A 11 10.23 -4.28 -14.58
N LYS A 12 11.09 -3.90 -13.68
CA LYS A 12 11.49 -2.51 -13.58
C LYS A 12 12.20 -1.99 -14.79
N ARG A 13 12.69 -2.87 -15.62
CA ARG A 13 13.38 -2.42 -16.81
C ARG A 13 12.43 -1.91 -17.88
N THR A 14 11.16 -2.31 -17.81
CA THR A 14 10.21 -1.78 -18.76
C THR A 14 9.75 -0.45 -18.32
N GLU A 15 9.96 -0.20 -17.04
CA GLU A 15 9.80 1.00 -16.54
C GLU A 15 8.75 1.88 -16.91
N LEU A 16 8.43 2.61 -16.00
CA LEU A 16 7.37 3.50 -16.11
C LEU A 16 7.67 4.61 -17.05
N GLY A 17 8.90 4.69 -17.39
CA GLY A 17 9.37 5.64 -18.22
C GLY A 17 8.33 6.42 -18.88
N GLU A 18 8.43 7.00 -19.85
CA GLU A 18 7.48 7.83 -20.48
C GLU A 18 6.56 8.53 -19.52
N GLY A 19 6.87 8.52 -18.27
CA GLY A 19 6.16 9.28 -17.31
C GLY A 19 4.70 9.01 -17.19
N LYS A 20 4.28 7.84 -17.55
CA LYS A 20 2.94 7.53 -17.46
C LYS A 20 2.43 7.26 -16.13
N GLU A 21 2.66 6.11 -15.69
CA GLU A 21 2.06 5.63 -14.46
C GLU A 21 3.05 5.79 -13.34
N MET A 22 2.63 6.46 -12.30
CA MET A 22 3.48 6.62 -11.13
C MET A 22 3.07 5.62 -10.08
N PRO A 23 4.02 5.05 -9.35
CA PRO A 23 3.66 4.12 -8.28
C PRO A 23 2.95 4.84 -7.13
N TYR A 24 2.20 4.10 -6.37
CA TYR A 24 1.53 4.60 -5.19
C TYR A 24 1.35 3.44 -4.22
N PHE A 25 1.08 3.75 -2.96
CA PHE A 25 0.82 2.70 -1.98
C PHE A 25 -0.61 2.21 -2.10
N LEU A 26 -0.77 0.92 -1.88
CA LEU A 26 -2.08 0.28 -1.76
C LEU A 26 -2.14 -0.36 -0.39
N ILE A 27 -3.19 -0.07 0.35
CA ILE A 27 -3.43 -0.69 1.65
C ILE A 27 -4.52 -1.72 1.47
N THR A 28 -4.27 -2.93 1.95
CA THR A 28 -5.25 -4.01 1.84
C THR A 28 -5.51 -4.58 3.23
N GLY A 29 -6.69 -5.13 3.43
CA GLY A 29 -7.05 -5.75 4.69
C GLY A 29 -7.73 -7.08 4.44
N PHE A 30 -7.42 -8.05 5.29
CA PHE A 30 -7.94 -9.40 5.17
C PHE A 30 -8.34 -9.90 6.55
N TYR A 31 -9.24 -10.85 6.61
CA TYR A 31 -9.52 -11.51 7.86
C TYR A 31 -8.28 -12.28 8.33
N PRO A 32 -8.08 -12.41 9.64
CA PRO A 32 -6.99 -13.25 10.15
C PRO A 32 -7.15 -14.68 9.67
N ASP A 33 -6.05 -15.39 9.64
CA ASP A 33 -6.01 -16.76 9.12
C ASP A 33 -7.02 -17.69 9.75
N ASP A 34 -7.39 -17.47 10.99
CA ASP A 34 -8.29 -18.36 11.68
C ASP A 34 -9.70 -18.36 11.11
N ARG A 35 -9.98 -17.47 10.17
CA ARG A 35 -11.30 -17.40 9.55
C ARG A 35 -11.41 -18.23 8.29
N ASN A 36 -10.30 -18.74 7.79
CA ASN A 36 -10.29 -19.51 6.56
C ASN A 36 -10.90 -18.73 5.38
N ASP A 37 -10.73 -17.44 5.39
CA ASP A 37 -11.29 -16.60 4.35
C ASP A 37 -10.20 -15.66 3.90
N ASP A 38 -9.64 -15.92 2.72
CA ASP A 38 -8.54 -15.14 2.17
C ASP A 38 -9.01 -14.00 1.31
N SER A 39 -10.30 -13.76 1.19
CA SER A 39 -10.74 -12.72 0.27
C SER A 39 -10.43 -11.34 0.82
N LEU A 40 -10.25 -10.43 -0.10
CA LEU A 40 -9.92 -9.05 0.22
C LEU A 40 -11.12 -8.38 0.87
N GLN A 41 -10.94 -7.84 2.06
CA GLN A 41 -12.01 -7.18 2.79
C GLN A 41 -11.91 -5.66 2.76
N PHE A 42 -10.72 -5.13 2.49
CA PHE A 42 -10.51 -3.69 2.50
C PHE A 42 -9.41 -3.34 1.49
N GLU A 43 -9.60 -2.26 0.77
CA GLU A 43 -8.61 -1.82 -0.19
C GLU A 43 -8.67 -0.30 -0.29
N MET A 44 -7.51 0.33 -0.29
CA MET A 44 -7.45 1.79 -0.41
C MET A 44 -6.19 2.18 -1.16
N ASP A 45 -6.38 2.94 -2.24
CA ASP A 45 -5.28 3.49 -3.02
C ASP A 45 -4.84 4.81 -2.41
N ILE A 46 -3.54 5.01 -2.27
CA ILE A 46 -3.02 6.27 -1.76
C ILE A 46 -2.40 7.01 -2.93
N LYS A 47 -3.19 7.87 -3.55
CA LYS A 47 -2.75 8.54 -4.77
C LYS A 47 -2.08 9.90 -4.53
N ASN A 48 -2.20 10.44 -3.34
CA ASN A 48 -1.63 11.73 -3.00
C ASN A 48 -0.14 11.58 -2.74
N ALA A 49 0.69 12.34 -3.45
CA ALA A 49 2.14 12.19 -3.36
C ALA A 49 2.67 12.44 -1.96
N GLU A 50 2.14 13.46 -1.30
CA GLU A 50 2.60 13.81 0.04
C GLU A 50 2.24 12.71 1.04
N GLN A 51 1.06 12.13 0.90
CA GLN A 51 0.65 11.04 1.77
C GLN A 51 1.51 9.80 1.56
N ASN A 52 1.91 9.52 0.31
CA ASN A 52 2.79 8.40 0.06
C ASN A 52 4.13 8.60 0.77
N GLU A 53 4.65 9.82 0.78
CA GLU A 53 5.90 10.09 1.50
C GLU A 53 5.71 9.90 3.00
N MET A 54 4.60 10.35 3.54
CA MET A 54 4.36 10.22 4.97
C MET A 54 4.20 8.75 5.36
N LEU A 55 3.50 7.98 4.55
CA LEU A 55 3.33 6.56 4.84
C LEU A 55 4.65 5.80 4.73
N ALA A 56 5.49 6.16 3.79
CA ALA A 56 6.81 5.53 3.68
C ALA A 56 7.64 5.78 4.94
N GLN A 57 7.55 6.97 5.50
CA GLN A 57 8.24 7.26 6.75
C GLN A 57 7.68 6.44 7.91
N ILE A 58 6.37 6.33 7.98
CA ILE A 58 5.73 5.59 9.07
C ILE A 58 6.06 4.11 9.01
N THR A 59 6.03 3.53 7.84
CA THR A 59 6.15 2.09 7.71
C THR A 59 7.58 1.62 7.53
N GLU A 60 8.44 2.39 6.89
CA GLU A 60 9.79 1.94 6.59
C GLU A 60 10.89 2.92 6.97
N GLY A 61 10.54 4.12 7.38
CA GLY A 61 11.54 5.09 7.79
C GLY A 61 12.39 5.59 6.64
N LYS A 62 11.84 5.61 5.44
CA LYS A 62 12.57 6.06 4.27
C LYS A 62 11.63 6.82 3.33
N THR A 63 12.18 7.40 2.29
CA THR A 63 11.35 8.11 1.31
C THR A 63 10.60 7.10 0.45
N PHE A 64 9.50 7.54 -0.13
CA PHE A 64 8.70 6.67 -0.97
C PHE A 64 9.52 6.15 -2.15
N GLY A 65 10.39 6.96 -2.70
CA GLY A 65 11.23 6.53 -3.82
C GLY A 65 12.20 5.42 -3.47
N GLU A 66 12.49 5.26 -2.18
CA GLU A 66 13.39 4.20 -1.73
C GLU A 66 12.66 2.90 -1.39
N VAL A 67 11.32 2.92 -1.39
CA VAL A 67 10.55 1.74 -1.04
C VAL A 67 10.69 0.71 -2.15
N GLY A 68 11.05 -0.51 -1.78
CA GLY A 68 11.21 -1.58 -2.75
C GLY A 68 9.88 -2.27 -3.04
N PRO A 69 9.91 -3.29 -3.88
CA PRO A 69 8.70 -4.05 -4.17
C PRO A 69 8.32 -4.93 -2.98
N GLY A 70 7.09 -5.41 -3.01
CA GLY A 70 6.60 -6.31 -1.99
C GLY A 70 5.62 -5.63 -1.06
N GLU A 71 5.15 -6.38 -0.10
CA GLU A 71 4.19 -5.92 0.90
C GLU A 71 4.75 -6.06 2.28
N LEU A 72 4.34 -5.18 3.18
CA LEU A 72 4.67 -5.27 4.58
C LEU A 72 3.39 -5.30 5.39
N GLU A 73 3.41 -6.04 6.47
CA GLU A 73 2.28 -6.03 7.39
C GLU A 73 2.33 -4.75 8.20
N ILE A 74 1.17 -4.14 8.42
CA ILE A 74 1.07 -2.89 9.16
C ILE A 74 0.75 -3.24 10.61
N THR A 75 1.57 -2.73 11.54
CA THR A 75 1.29 -2.95 12.97
C THR A 75 0.14 -2.06 13.38
N ASN A 76 -0.46 -2.38 14.52
CA ASN A 76 -1.57 -1.57 15.05
C ASN A 76 -1.14 -0.14 15.31
N ALA A 77 0.07 0.06 15.80
CA ALA A 77 0.55 1.42 16.06
C ALA A 77 0.71 2.19 14.76
N GLN A 78 1.25 1.54 13.73
CA GLN A 78 1.39 2.17 12.43
C GLN A 78 0.03 2.48 11.83
N LEU A 79 -0.92 1.57 12.00
CA LEU A 79 -2.24 1.76 11.42
C LEU A 79 -2.93 2.98 12.02
N ARG A 80 -2.76 3.21 13.31
CA ARG A 80 -3.30 4.41 13.94
C ARG A 80 -2.68 5.67 13.37
N GLU A 81 -1.36 5.63 13.18
CA GLU A 81 -0.65 6.77 12.63
C GLU A 81 -1.12 7.04 11.20
N ILE A 82 -1.23 6.00 10.41
CA ILE A 82 -1.68 6.11 9.03
C ILE A 82 -3.10 6.66 8.97
N GLY A 83 -3.97 6.18 9.86
CA GLY A 83 -5.33 6.69 9.92
C GLY A 83 -5.38 8.17 10.20
N ARG A 84 -4.48 8.64 11.06
CA ARG A 84 -4.40 10.06 11.38
C ARG A 84 -3.98 10.86 10.16
N VAL A 85 -2.98 10.38 9.45
CA VAL A 85 -2.48 11.06 8.26
C VAL A 85 -3.53 11.12 7.17
N LEU A 86 -4.26 10.03 6.97
CA LEU A 86 -5.25 9.95 5.90
C LEU A 86 -6.62 10.49 6.30
N GLY A 87 -6.84 10.69 7.59
CA GLY A 87 -8.14 11.14 8.07
C GLY A 87 -9.22 10.08 7.95
N VAL A 88 -8.85 8.82 8.14
CA VAL A 88 -9.81 7.72 8.00
C VAL A 88 -9.73 6.80 9.20
N GLU A 89 -10.80 6.02 9.40
CA GLU A 89 -10.82 4.98 10.41
C GLU A 89 -10.84 3.64 9.69
N PHE A 90 -9.94 2.76 10.08
CA PHE A 90 -9.87 1.45 9.46
C PHE A 90 -10.77 0.47 10.20
N PRO A 91 -11.51 -0.38 9.47
CA PRO A 91 -12.33 -1.40 10.11
C PRO A 91 -11.50 -2.26 11.05
N VAL A 92 -12.09 -2.64 12.18
CA VAL A 92 -11.39 -3.49 13.13
C VAL A 92 -11.55 -4.95 12.72
N GLY A 93 -10.68 -5.79 13.25
CA GLY A 93 -10.79 -7.23 12.99
C GLY A 93 -10.14 -7.70 11.73
N LEU A 94 -9.35 -6.85 11.08
CA LEU A 94 -8.63 -7.24 9.87
C LEU A 94 -7.14 -7.11 10.10
N GLU A 95 -6.39 -7.83 9.29
CA GLU A 95 -4.94 -7.67 9.22
C GLU A 95 -4.64 -6.84 8.00
N TYR A 96 -3.83 -5.82 8.14
CA TYR A 96 -3.58 -4.85 7.09
C TYR A 96 -2.16 -4.94 6.55
N TYR A 97 -2.04 -4.71 5.27
CA TYR A 97 -0.76 -4.74 4.56
C TYR A 97 -0.64 -3.51 3.68
N ILE A 98 0.58 -3.10 3.40
CA ILE A 98 0.84 -1.97 2.53
C ILE A 98 1.91 -2.37 1.53
N GLY A 99 1.70 -2.03 0.28
CA GLY A 99 2.68 -2.31 -0.75
C GLY A 99 2.53 -1.30 -1.86
N SER A 100 3.58 -1.15 -2.66
CA SER A 100 3.50 -0.22 -3.78
C SER A 100 2.98 -0.93 -5.02
N CYS A 101 2.25 -0.21 -5.83
CA CYS A 101 1.74 -0.76 -7.07
C CYS A 101 1.61 0.36 -8.09
N ILE A 102 1.25 0.00 -9.31
CA ILE A 102 0.98 0.97 -10.36
C ILE A 102 -0.28 0.53 -11.07
N ASP A 103 -0.91 1.46 -11.76
CA ASP A 103 -2.02 1.12 -12.64
C ASP A 103 -1.42 0.67 -13.98
N ALA A 104 -2.00 -0.34 -14.57
CA ALA A 104 -1.47 -0.88 -15.83
C ALA A 104 -2.39 -0.56 -16.98
#